data_3a0346b1eb3d5d41de8959a01db261f4
#
_entry.id   3a0346b1eb3d5d41de8959a01db261f4
#
_cell.length_a   1.000
_cell.length_b   1.000
_cell.length_c   1.000
_cell.angle_alpha   90.00
_cell.angle_beta   90.00
_cell.angle_gamma   90.00
#
_symmetry.space_group_name_H-M   'P 1'
#
loop_
_entity.id
_entity.type
_entity.pdbx_description
1 polymer ?
#
loop_
_entity_poly.entity_id
_entity_poly.type
_entity_poly.pdbx_seq_one_letter_code
_entity_poly.pdbx_strand_id
1 'polypeptide(L)'
;MEIAIILKIIICHWIGDGLLQTEQMATQKSKSTYWLSAHVGAYILPFIVVFYNILGWVLLMAILHWIQDWITSRINTQYLQVKNNTMFWNSIWTDQMIHYVILFTSITYFI
;
A
#
# COMPACT_ATOMS: atom_id res chain seq x y z
N MET A 1 -2.24 -7.00 -20.48
CA MET A 1 -3.03 -7.19 -19.22
C MET A 1 -4.45 -6.76 -19.49
N GLU A 2 -5.42 -7.57 -19.09
CA GLU A 2 -6.83 -7.25 -19.30
C GLU A 2 -7.27 -6.05 -18.46
N ILE A 3 -8.19 -5.26 -19.01
CA ILE A 3 -8.75 -4.09 -18.31
C ILE A 3 -9.39 -4.53 -16.97
N ALA A 4 -10.05 -5.67 -16.94
CA ALA A 4 -10.69 -6.18 -15.71
C ALA A 4 -9.67 -6.36 -14.58
N ILE A 5 -8.49 -6.89 -14.88
CA ILE A 5 -7.41 -7.07 -13.88
C ILE A 5 -6.89 -5.72 -13.39
N ILE A 6 -6.70 -4.77 -14.30
CA ILE A 6 -6.26 -3.42 -13.96
C ILE A 6 -7.25 -2.75 -13.00
N LEU A 7 -8.53 -2.81 -13.32
CA LEU A 7 -9.57 -2.22 -12.47
C LEU A 7 -9.65 -2.90 -11.11
N LYS A 8 -9.54 -4.23 -11.06
CA LYS A 8 -9.53 -4.97 -9.79
C LYS A 8 -8.37 -4.53 -8.90
N ILE A 9 -7.18 -4.38 -9.47
CA ILE A 9 -5.99 -3.92 -8.70
C ILE A 9 -6.21 -2.51 -8.17
N ILE A 10 -6.68 -1.59 -9.01
CA ILE A 10 -6.92 -0.20 -8.60
C ILE A 10 -7.95 -0.14 -7.48
N ILE A 11 -9.06 -0.86 -7.61
CA ILE A 11 -10.12 -0.86 -6.61
C ILE A 11 -9.63 -1.50 -5.30
N CYS A 12 -8.96 -2.65 -5.37
CA CYS A 12 -8.42 -3.31 -4.17
C CYS A 12 -7.42 -2.43 -3.43
N HIS A 13 -6.52 -1.77 -4.17
CA HIS A 13 -5.54 -0.87 -3.57
C HIS A 13 -6.21 0.33 -2.91
N TRP A 14 -7.20 0.93 -3.57
CA TRP A 14 -7.96 2.05 -3.01
C TRP A 14 -8.70 1.66 -1.74
N ILE A 15 -9.36 0.51 -1.74
CA ILE A 15 -10.08 0.01 -0.55
C ILE A 15 -9.07 -0.26 0.58
N GLY A 16 -7.99 -0.97 0.29
CA GLY A 16 -7.02 -1.37 1.31
C GLY A 16 -6.21 -0.21 1.88
N ASP A 17 -5.71 0.67 1.00
CA ASP A 17 -4.83 1.77 1.42
C ASP A 17 -5.59 3.05 1.74
N GLY A 18 -6.85 3.15 1.35
CA GLY A 18 -7.69 4.32 1.61
C GLY A 18 -8.80 4.02 2.62
N LEU A 19 -9.81 3.27 2.19
CA LEU A 19 -11.03 3.09 2.99
C LEU A 19 -10.81 2.29 4.28
N LEU A 20 -9.95 1.28 4.26
CA LEU A 20 -9.69 0.42 5.41
C LEU A 20 -8.56 0.95 6.29
N GLN A 21 -7.84 1.97 5.87
CA GLN A 21 -6.83 2.60 6.71
C GLN A 21 -7.49 3.55 7.71
N THR A 22 -7.45 3.19 8.99
CA THR A 22 -7.97 4.06 10.05
C THR A 22 -7.02 5.23 10.31
N GLU A 23 -7.52 6.25 11.00
CA GLU A 23 -6.69 7.39 11.39
C GLU A 23 -5.49 6.95 12.24
N GLN A 24 -5.68 6.00 13.15
CA GLN A 24 -4.59 5.47 13.96
C GLN A 24 -3.54 4.76 13.11
N MET A 25 -3.96 3.95 12.13
CA MET A 25 -3.02 3.32 11.20
C MET A 25 -2.22 4.36 10.43
N ALA A 26 -2.90 5.38 9.89
CA ALA A 26 -2.26 6.43 9.10
C ALA A 26 -1.24 7.23 9.91
N THR A 27 -1.54 7.55 11.16
CA THR A 27 -0.69 8.40 12.01
C THR A 27 0.38 7.63 12.78
N GLN A 28 0.14 6.35 13.10
CA GLN A 28 1.01 5.55 13.96
C GLN A 28 1.89 4.55 13.22
N LYS A 29 1.62 4.24 11.95
CA LYS A 29 2.40 3.24 11.21
C LYS A 29 3.88 3.62 11.04
N SER A 30 4.23 4.90 11.10
CA SER A 30 5.62 5.35 11.06
C SER A 30 6.35 5.20 12.40
N LYS A 31 5.63 4.95 13.47
CA LYS A 31 6.17 4.88 14.84
C LYS A 31 6.08 3.50 15.45
N SER A 32 5.20 2.64 14.95
CA SER A 32 4.91 1.34 15.54
C SER A 32 4.76 0.27 14.47
N THR A 33 5.53 -0.80 14.58
CA THR A 33 5.40 -1.96 13.69
C THR A 33 4.07 -2.67 13.89
N TYR A 34 3.48 -2.59 15.09
CA TYR A 34 2.13 -3.10 15.32
C TYR A 34 1.10 -2.41 14.42
N TRP A 35 1.08 -1.08 14.40
CA TRP A 35 0.13 -0.33 13.59
C TRP A 35 0.40 -0.46 12.10
N LEU A 36 1.68 -0.56 11.71
CA LEU A 36 2.03 -0.85 10.32
C LEU A 36 1.53 -2.23 9.90
N SER A 37 1.72 -3.23 10.75
CA SER A 37 1.25 -4.60 10.48
C SER A 37 -0.28 -4.68 10.43
N ALA A 38 -0.97 -3.94 11.30
CA ALA A 38 -2.43 -3.85 11.28
C ALA A 38 -2.92 -3.21 9.97
N HIS A 39 -2.25 -2.15 9.51
CA HIS A 39 -2.56 -1.52 8.23
C HIS A 39 -2.37 -2.48 7.05
N VAL A 40 -1.25 -3.18 7.01
CA VAL A 40 -0.97 -4.15 5.93
C VAL A 40 -1.95 -5.31 5.97
N GLY A 41 -2.31 -5.80 7.17
CA GLY A 41 -3.32 -6.83 7.33
C GLY A 41 -4.68 -6.42 6.76
N ALA A 42 -5.12 -5.20 7.05
CA ALA A 42 -6.34 -4.65 6.49
C ALA A 42 -6.20 -4.44 4.97
N TYR A 43 -5.04 -3.97 4.53
CA TYR A 43 -4.76 -3.70 3.12
C TYR A 43 -4.94 -4.93 2.23
N ILE A 44 -4.50 -6.11 2.68
CA ILE A 44 -4.55 -7.32 1.85
C ILE A 44 -5.93 -7.97 1.79
N LEU A 45 -6.87 -7.61 2.67
CA LEU A 45 -8.19 -8.24 2.72
C LEU A 45 -8.92 -8.19 1.37
N PRO A 46 -9.06 -7.05 0.69
CA PRO A 46 -9.71 -7.03 -0.62
C PRO A 46 -8.94 -7.84 -1.65
N PHE A 47 -7.61 -7.88 -1.59
CA PHE A 47 -6.80 -8.69 -2.50
C PHE A 47 -7.00 -10.18 -2.28
N ILE A 48 -7.17 -10.63 -1.05
CA ILE A 48 -7.46 -12.04 -0.74
C ILE A 48 -8.79 -12.44 -1.38
N VAL A 49 -9.80 -11.60 -1.26
CA VAL A 49 -11.13 -11.88 -1.79
C VAL A 49 -11.14 -11.92 -3.32
N VAL A 50 -10.50 -10.95 -3.96
CA VAL A 50 -10.55 -10.79 -5.43
C VAL A 50 -9.54 -11.71 -6.13
N PHE A 51 -8.36 -11.88 -5.55
CA PHE A 51 -7.26 -12.66 -6.15
C PHE A 51 -7.00 -13.97 -5.40
N TYR A 52 -8.06 -14.62 -4.95
CA TYR A 52 -7.97 -15.86 -4.17
C TYR A 52 -7.25 -16.99 -4.91
N ASN A 53 -7.21 -16.95 -6.23
CA ASN A 53 -6.56 -17.98 -7.05
C ASN A 53 -5.05 -17.77 -7.21
N ILE A 54 -4.50 -16.64 -6.76
CA ILE A 54 -3.07 -16.33 -6.77
C ILE A 54 -2.62 -15.80 -5.42
N LEU A 55 -2.93 -16.52 -4.34
CA LEU A 55 -2.61 -16.10 -2.97
C LEU A 55 -1.12 -15.90 -2.73
N GLY A 56 -0.26 -16.62 -3.48
CA GLY A 56 1.19 -16.41 -3.41
C GLY A 56 1.58 -14.97 -3.79
N TRP A 57 0.94 -14.44 -4.82
CA TRP A 57 1.13 -13.02 -5.21
C TRP A 57 0.61 -12.08 -4.14
N VAL A 58 -0.57 -12.36 -3.57
CA VAL A 58 -1.15 -11.53 -2.50
C VAL A 58 -0.21 -11.46 -1.30
N LEU A 59 0.35 -12.60 -0.89
CA LEU A 59 1.31 -12.63 0.21
C LEU A 59 2.57 -11.83 -0.11
N LEU A 60 3.10 -11.96 -1.32
CA LEU A 60 4.27 -11.19 -1.76
C LEU A 60 3.97 -9.69 -1.71
N MET A 61 2.78 -9.28 -2.17
CA MET A 61 2.37 -7.87 -2.12
C MET A 61 2.24 -7.36 -0.69
N ALA A 62 1.76 -8.19 0.23
CA ALA A 62 1.69 -7.82 1.64
C ALA A 62 3.08 -7.54 2.22
N ILE A 63 4.05 -8.40 1.93
CA ILE A 63 5.43 -8.24 2.40
C ILE A 63 6.06 -6.98 1.80
N LEU A 64 5.93 -6.77 0.50
CA LEU A 64 6.50 -5.60 -0.17
C LEU A 64 5.83 -4.30 0.28
N HIS A 65 4.51 -4.32 0.50
CA HIS A 65 3.78 -3.17 1.02
C HIS A 65 4.26 -2.80 2.43
N TRP A 66 4.49 -3.80 3.28
CA TRP A 66 5.00 -3.58 4.63
C TRP A 66 6.37 -2.91 4.60
N ILE A 67 7.29 -3.43 3.77
CA ILE A 67 8.65 -2.89 3.63
C ILE A 67 8.59 -1.45 3.09
N GLN A 68 7.81 -1.23 2.04
CA GLN A 68 7.69 0.08 1.42
C GLN A 68 7.10 1.10 2.39
N ASP A 69 6.01 0.77 3.06
CA ASP A 69 5.38 1.69 4.01
C ASP A 69 6.25 1.93 5.25
N TRP A 70 7.05 0.94 5.65
CA TRP A 70 8.01 1.14 6.72
C TRP A 70 8.97 2.29 6.39
N ILE A 71 9.43 2.36 5.14
CA ILE A 71 10.34 3.40 4.67
C ILE A 71 9.60 4.71 4.42
N THR A 72 8.55 4.67 3.60
CA THR A 72 7.89 5.89 3.08
C THR A 72 7.10 6.64 4.15
N SER A 73 6.49 5.93 5.10
CA SER A 73 5.76 6.59 6.18
C SER A 73 6.69 7.41 7.07
N ARG A 74 7.92 6.96 7.26
CA ARG A 74 8.92 7.72 8.03
C ARG A 74 9.39 8.94 7.27
N ILE A 75 9.58 8.84 5.96
CA ILE A 75 9.93 9.98 5.11
C ILE A 75 8.80 11.01 5.12
N ASN A 76 7.56 10.56 4.96
CA ASN A 76 6.38 11.43 4.99
C ASN A 76 6.29 12.20 6.32
N THR A 77 6.51 11.49 7.42
CA THR A 77 6.46 12.09 8.76
C THR A 77 7.54 13.15 8.95
N GLN A 78 8.75 12.92 8.42
CA GLN A 78 9.83 13.91 8.49
C GLN A 78 9.47 15.21 7.78
N TYR A 79 8.91 15.12 6.57
CA TYR A 79 8.47 16.31 5.85
C TYR A 79 7.34 17.03 6.56
N LEU A 80 6.42 16.30 7.16
CA LEU A 80 5.34 16.87 7.94
C LEU A 80 5.88 17.63 9.17
N GLN A 81 6.85 17.05 9.87
CA GLN A 81 7.45 17.65 11.07
C GLN A 81 8.20 18.96 10.77
N VAL A 82 8.88 19.05 9.63
CA VAL A 82 9.57 20.27 9.20
C VAL A 82 8.64 21.23 8.45
N LYS A 83 7.34 20.92 8.39
CA LYS A 83 6.30 21.74 7.73
C LYS A 83 6.57 22.00 6.26
N ASN A 84 7.23 21.06 5.56
CA ASN A 84 7.43 21.14 4.13
C ASN A 84 6.24 20.42 3.44
N ASN A 85 5.13 21.13 3.28
CA ASN A 85 3.91 20.57 2.75
C ASN A 85 4.04 20.09 1.30
N THR A 86 4.80 20.81 0.48
CA THR A 86 5.03 20.40 -0.92
C THR A 86 5.72 19.05 -1.00
N MET A 87 6.82 18.87 -0.25
CA MET A 87 7.55 17.59 -0.24
C MET A 87 6.77 16.49 0.45
N PHE A 88 5.95 16.82 1.47
CA PHE A 88 5.08 15.84 2.11
C PHE A 88 4.11 15.23 1.10
N TRP A 89 3.39 16.06 0.34
CA TRP A 89 2.44 15.58 -0.66
C TRP A 89 3.12 14.88 -1.83
N ASN A 90 4.28 15.39 -2.27
CA ASN A 90 5.05 14.74 -3.32
C ASN A 90 5.51 13.34 -2.90
N SER A 91 5.93 13.17 -1.64
CA SER A 91 6.35 11.85 -1.15
C SER A 91 5.18 10.88 -1.06
N ILE A 92 3.98 11.35 -0.69
CA ILE A 92 2.77 10.52 -0.68
C ILE A 92 2.41 10.06 -2.10
N TRP A 93 2.39 10.98 -3.06
CA TRP A 93 2.08 10.63 -4.45
C TRP A 93 3.11 9.68 -5.05
N THR A 94 4.40 9.88 -4.75
CA THR A 94 5.48 8.99 -5.17
C THR A 94 5.31 7.60 -4.57
N ASP A 95 4.97 7.53 -3.29
CA ASP A 95 4.69 6.27 -2.60
C ASP A 95 3.57 5.49 -3.30
N GLN A 96 2.46 6.16 -3.61
CA GLN A 96 1.36 5.53 -4.31
C GLN A 96 1.74 5.05 -5.71
N MET A 97 2.53 5.83 -6.44
CA MET A 97 3.01 5.44 -7.77
C MET A 97 3.86 4.18 -7.70
N ILE A 98 4.77 4.09 -6.73
CA ILE A 98 5.63 2.91 -6.55
C ILE A 98 4.78 1.68 -6.21
N HIS A 99 3.76 1.82 -5.36
CA HIS A 99 2.83 0.72 -5.07
C HIS A 99 2.17 0.19 -6.34
N TYR A 100 1.66 1.07 -7.21
CA TYR A 100 1.03 0.65 -8.46
C TYR A 100 2.01 -0.01 -9.43
N VAL A 101 3.23 0.53 -9.54
CA VAL A 101 4.26 -0.08 -10.39
C VAL A 101 4.56 -1.50 -9.94
N ILE A 102 4.71 -1.71 -8.62
CA ILE A 102 4.96 -3.05 -8.06
C ILE A 102 3.77 -3.97 -8.32
N LEU A 103 2.55 -3.51 -8.10
CA LEU A 103 1.34 -4.31 -8.31
C LEU A 103 1.21 -4.76 -9.77
N PHE A 104 1.31 -3.81 -10.70
CA PHE A 104 1.10 -4.12 -12.11
C PHE A 104 2.23 -4.93 -12.75
N THR A 105 3.47 -4.68 -12.36
CA THR A 105 4.59 -5.45 -12.90
C THR A 105 4.66 -6.85 -12.32
N SER A 106 4.45 -7.00 -11.02
CA SER A 106 4.57 -8.30 -10.35
C SER A 106 3.47 -9.28 -10.76
N ILE A 107 2.23 -8.80 -10.95
CA ILE A 107 1.11 -9.69 -11.27
C ILE A 107 1.32 -10.43 -12.59
N THR A 108 2.07 -9.86 -13.52
CA THR A 108 2.34 -10.50 -14.82
C THR A 108 3.07 -11.83 -14.68
N TYR A 109 3.77 -12.04 -13.57
CA TYR A 109 4.48 -13.29 -13.28
C TYR A 109 3.60 -14.37 -12.63
N PHE A 110 2.37 -14.02 -12.26
CA PHE A 110 1.45 -14.90 -11.54
C PHE A 110 0.19 -15.25 -12.33
N ILE A 111 -0.07 -14.54 -13.42
CA ILE A 111 -1.25 -14.79 -14.27
C ILE A 111 -0.90 -15.39 -15.61
#